data_a4df1456ab05b482163bf632aa05858c
#
_entry.id   a4df1456ab05b482163bf632aa05858c
#
_cell.length_a   1.000
_cell.length_b   1.000
_cell.length_c   1.000
_cell.angle_alpha   90.00
_cell.angle_beta   90.00
_cell.angle_gamma   90.00
#
_symmetry.space_group_name_H-M   'P 1'
#
loop_
_entity.id
_entity.type
_entity.pdbx_description
1 polymer ?
#
loop_
_entity_poly.entity_id
_entity_poly.type
_entity_poly.pdbx_seq_one_letter_code
_entity_poly.pdbx_strand_id
1 'polypeptide(L)'
;MYYSAGTYESFAHPEKPKDVDKKSAYIIGTGLAGLTAAFYLVRDGQMKGEHIHLLEKLELAGGSCDGRKDVTKGFFMRGGREMDNHFEVMWDTFRDVPSIETPGVSVLDEYYWLNKHDPNYSLCRATVRCGEDAHTDKKFELDKESAMALSQLFLTQEKDLEDKKISDILPDSFWSTNFWLYWQTMFAFQRWSSALEMKRYLCRYVHHIDGLPDFSALRFTKYNQYDSMILPLVKYLEAHNVRIEYGMDVKNVIIETVGDKKIAKQIVYVKDGKEQTIDLVEDDLVSVSYTHLRAHETLS
;
A
#
# COMPACT_ATOMS: atom_id res chain seq x y z
N MET A 1 13.02 8.61 4.87
CA MET A 1 13.87 8.01 5.93
C MET A 1 13.25 6.67 6.31
N TYR A 2 13.99 5.60 6.22
CA TYR A 2 13.54 4.28 6.62
C TYR A 2 13.55 4.21 8.16
N TYR A 3 12.40 4.01 8.74
CA TYR A 3 12.32 3.59 10.13
C TYR A 3 12.15 2.07 10.14
N SER A 4 13.24 1.35 10.35
CA SER A 4 13.15 -0.06 10.73
C SER A 4 12.98 -0.11 12.24
N ALA A 5 11.81 -0.51 12.70
CA ALA A 5 11.58 -0.82 14.11
C ALA A 5 12.03 -2.25 14.47
N GLY A 6 12.46 -3.02 13.48
CA GLY A 6 12.86 -4.41 13.62
C GLY A 6 14.36 -4.61 13.63
N THR A 7 14.80 -5.77 14.09
CA THR A 7 16.15 -6.25 13.95
C THR A 7 16.30 -7.01 12.63
N TYR A 8 17.40 -6.82 11.92
CA TYR A 8 17.70 -7.56 10.69
C TYR A 8 17.69 -9.08 10.92
N GLU A 9 18.21 -9.54 12.04
CA GLU A 9 18.24 -10.96 12.41
C GLU A 9 16.82 -11.55 12.49
N SER A 10 15.89 -10.85 13.12
CA SER A 10 14.49 -11.29 13.21
C SER A 10 13.81 -11.36 11.85
N PHE A 11 14.23 -10.53 10.91
CA PHE A 11 13.74 -10.57 9.53
C PHE A 11 14.40 -11.68 8.71
N ALA A 12 15.72 -11.83 8.80
CA ALA A 12 16.49 -12.79 8.01
C ALA A 12 16.34 -14.23 8.54
N HIS A 13 16.20 -14.39 9.84
CA HIS A 13 16.11 -15.67 10.54
C HIS A 13 14.97 -15.65 11.57
N PRO A 14 13.70 -15.61 11.12
CA PRO A 14 12.56 -15.55 12.04
C PRO A 14 12.48 -16.81 12.88
N GLU A 15 12.51 -16.63 14.19
CA GLU A 15 12.29 -17.69 15.16
C GLU A 15 10.82 -17.74 15.56
N LYS A 16 10.30 -18.95 15.77
CA LYS A 16 8.91 -19.13 16.25
C LYS A 16 8.75 -18.47 17.62
N PRO A 17 7.85 -17.45 17.74
CA PRO A 17 7.62 -16.78 19.01
C PRO A 17 7.10 -17.75 20.07
N LYS A 18 7.57 -17.57 21.31
CA LYS A 18 7.09 -18.36 22.44
C LYS A 18 5.58 -18.19 22.60
N ASP A 19 4.90 -19.30 22.85
CA ASP A 19 3.46 -19.35 23.07
C ASP A 19 2.57 -18.87 21.89
N VAL A 20 3.11 -18.75 20.67
CA VAL A 20 2.35 -18.32 19.48
C VAL A 20 1.16 -19.28 19.20
N ASP A 21 1.30 -20.56 19.49
CA ASP A 21 0.24 -21.55 19.27
C ASP A 21 -0.96 -21.39 20.24
N LYS A 22 -0.83 -20.55 21.26
CA LYS A 22 -1.91 -20.25 22.22
C LYS A 22 -2.67 -18.97 21.88
N LYS A 23 -2.19 -18.22 20.90
CA LYS A 23 -2.72 -16.92 20.51
C LYS A 23 -3.57 -17.05 19.25
N SER A 24 -4.56 -16.17 19.15
CA SER A 24 -5.28 -15.92 17.90
C SER A 24 -4.96 -14.51 17.39
N ALA A 25 -5.04 -14.33 16.11
CA ALA A 25 -4.86 -13.04 15.45
C ALA A 25 -6.13 -12.67 14.67
N TYR A 26 -6.66 -11.49 14.95
CA TYR A 26 -7.81 -10.93 14.26
C TYR A 26 -7.36 -9.70 13.47
N ILE A 27 -7.50 -9.78 12.16
CA ILE A 27 -7.08 -8.72 11.23
C ILE A 27 -8.32 -8.14 10.58
N ILE A 28 -8.54 -6.84 10.79
CA ILE A 28 -9.72 -6.13 10.28
C ILE A 28 -9.39 -5.51 8.94
N GLY A 29 -10.04 -6.03 7.89
CA GLY A 29 -9.84 -5.67 6.49
C GLY A 29 -8.86 -6.58 5.75
N THR A 30 -9.23 -6.92 4.53
CA THR A 30 -8.47 -7.78 3.60
C THR A 30 -7.85 -6.99 2.44
N GLY A 31 -7.54 -5.72 2.66
CA GLY A 31 -6.66 -4.97 1.77
C GLY A 31 -5.24 -5.56 1.77
N LEU A 32 -4.38 -5.07 0.87
CA LEU A 32 -3.00 -5.57 0.75
C LEU A 32 -2.27 -5.64 2.10
N ALA A 33 -2.41 -4.60 2.94
CA ALA A 33 -1.77 -4.57 4.25
C ALA A 33 -2.29 -5.67 5.20
N GLY A 34 -3.61 -5.91 5.24
CA GLY A 34 -4.19 -6.96 6.09
C GLY A 34 -3.79 -8.36 5.63
N LEU A 35 -3.84 -8.63 4.32
CA LEU A 35 -3.39 -9.89 3.76
C LEU A 35 -1.90 -10.13 3.98
N THR A 36 -1.06 -9.10 3.82
CA THR A 36 0.38 -9.17 4.08
C THR A 36 0.68 -9.41 5.58
N ALA A 37 -0.09 -8.79 6.48
CA ALA A 37 0.04 -9.06 7.92
C ALA A 37 -0.24 -10.54 8.23
N ALA A 38 -1.32 -11.11 7.67
CA ALA A 38 -1.62 -12.54 7.80
C ALA A 38 -0.50 -13.41 7.23
N PHE A 39 0.05 -13.03 6.07
CA PHE A 39 1.17 -13.73 5.46
C PHE A 39 2.39 -13.80 6.38
N TYR A 40 2.79 -12.67 6.98
CA TYR A 40 3.93 -12.65 7.90
C TYR A 40 3.66 -13.41 9.20
N LEU A 41 2.42 -13.43 9.69
CA LEU A 41 2.06 -14.26 10.84
C LEU A 41 2.22 -15.76 10.53
N VAL A 42 1.86 -16.19 9.31
CA VAL A 42 2.05 -17.58 8.85
C VAL A 42 3.54 -17.88 8.64
N ARG A 43 4.22 -17.09 7.80
CA ARG A 43 5.59 -17.39 7.35
C ARG A 43 6.62 -17.16 8.45
N ASP A 44 6.64 -15.98 9.04
CA ASP A 44 7.68 -15.55 9.98
C ASP A 44 7.27 -15.78 11.44
N GLY A 45 6.01 -15.45 11.78
CA GLY A 45 5.44 -15.71 13.09
C GLY A 45 5.18 -17.21 13.37
N GLN A 46 5.19 -18.04 12.32
CA GLN A 46 4.92 -19.48 12.41
C GLN A 46 3.64 -19.79 13.20
N MET A 47 2.66 -18.88 13.12
CA MET A 47 1.34 -19.05 13.70
C MET A 47 0.54 -20.00 12.83
N LYS A 48 -0.23 -20.90 13.45
CA LYS A 48 -1.13 -21.77 12.69
C LYS A 48 -2.23 -20.95 12.02
N GLY A 49 -2.47 -21.18 10.74
CA GLY A 49 -3.46 -20.40 9.98
C GLY A 49 -4.87 -20.47 10.56
N GLU A 50 -5.25 -21.60 11.17
CA GLU A 50 -6.55 -21.75 11.84
C GLU A 50 -6.77 -20.77 13.02
N HIS A 51 -5.69 -20.15 13.53
CA HIS A 51 -5.71 -19.12 14.55
C HIS A 51 -5.65 -17.69 13.98
N ILE A 52 -5.63 -17.55 12.66
CA ILE A 52 -5.58 -16.25 11.98
C ILE A 52 -6.91 -16.00 11.29
N HIS A 53 -7.58 -14.93 11.71
CA HIS A 53 -8.91 -14.53 11.25
C HIS A 53 -8.82 -13.17 10.54
N LEU A 54 -9.14 -13.15 9.26
CA LEU A 54 -9.30 -11.91 8.50
C LEU A 54 -10.78 -11.58 8.43
N LEU A 55 -11.17 -10.41 8.91
CA LEU A 55 -12.55 -9.95 8.95
C LEU A 55 -12.77 -8.90 7.87
N GLU A 56 -13.56 -9.24 6.85
CA GLU A 56 -13.82 -8.39 5.69
C GLU A 56 -15.30 -8.01 5.59
N LYS A 57 -15.55 -6.73 5.42
CA LYS A 57 -16.91 -6.19 5.26
C LYS A 57 -17.54 -6.60 3.93
N LEU A 58 -16.76 -6.58 2.87
CA LEU A 58 -17.21 -6.88 1.52
C LEU A 58 -17.23 -8.39 1.26
N GLU A 59 -17.74 -8.77 0.11
CA GLU A 59 -17.75 -10.17 -0.38
C GLU A 59 -16.48 -10.56 -1.14
N LEU A 60 -15.55 -9.63 -1.26
CA LEU A 60 -14.32 -9.78 -2.04
C LEU A 60 -13.15 -9.16 -1.26
N ALA A 61 -12.04 -9.89 -1.20
CA ALA A 61 -10.79 -9.40 -0.64
C ALA A 61 -10.10 -8.40 -1.59
N GLY A 62 -9.15 -7.64 -1.07
CA GLY A 62 -8.27 -6.79 -1.86
C GLY A 62 -8.37 -5.30 -1.53
N GLY A 63 -9.44 -4.85 -0.87
CA GLY A 63 -9.62 -3.44 -0.52
C GLY A 63 -9.53 -2.52 -1.74
N SER A 64 -8.60 -1.56 -1.75
CA SER A 64 -8.41 -0.68 -2.90
C SER A 64 -7.73 -1.36 -4.10
N CYS A 65 -7.24 -2.59 -3.94
CA CYS A 65 -6.67 -3.43 -5.00
C CYS A 65 -7.65 -4.52 -5.45
N ASP A 66 -8.93 -4.42 -5.08
CA ASP A 66 -9.94 -5.37 -5.53
C ASP A 66 -10.16 -5.29 -7.05
N GLY A 67 -10.73 -6.36 -7.59
CA GLY A 67 -11.13 -6.44 -8.99
C GLY A 67 -12.22 -7.48 -9.17
N ARG A 68 -13.20 -7.15 -9.98
CA ARG A 68 -14.30 -8.05 -10.31
C ARG A 68 -14.34 -8.28 -11.80
N LYS A 69 -14.69 -9.49 -12.19
CA LYS A 69 -15.04 -9.81 -13.57
C LYS A 69 -16.52 -10.22 -13.63
N ASP A 70 -17.20 -9.70 -14.63
CA ASP A 70 -18.57 -10.04 -14.94
C ASP A 70 -18.67 -10.38 -16.41
N VAL A 71 -19.23 -11.53 -16.75
CA VAL A 71 -19.27 -12.04 -18.13
C VAL A 71 -20.01 -11.08 -19.06
N THR A 72 -20.98 -10.35 -18.53
CA THR A 72 -21.84 -9.44 -19.30
C THR A 72 -21.36 -7.99 -19.29
N LYS A 73 -20.62 -7.57 -18.26
CA LYS A 73 -20.22 -6.18 -18.03
C LYS A 73 -18.72 -5.95 -18.16
N GLY A 74 -17.91 -7.02 -18.24
CA GLY A 74 -16.46 -6.95 -18.35
C GLY A 74 -15.73 -6.91 -17.01
N PHE A 75 -14.57 -6.26 -16.99
CA PHE A 75 -13.73 -6.19 -15.81
C PHE A 75 -13.88 -4.84 -15.11
N PHE A 76 -13.95 -4.90 -13.79
CA PHE A 76 -14.01 -3.72 -12.92
C PHE A 76 -12.83 -3.72 -11.98
N MET A 77 -12.13 -2.59 -11.92
CA MET A 77 -11.04 -2.34 -10.97
C MET A 77 -11.13 -0.89 -10.50
N ARG A 78 -10.66 -0.62 -9.29
CA ARG A 78 -10.69 0.74 -8.71
C ARG A 78 -9.66 1.71 -9.31
N GLY A 79 -8.93 1.30 -10.30
CA GLY A 79 -7.91 2.04 -11.01
C GLY A 79 -6.66 1.21 -11.24
N GLY A 80 -5.78 1.68 -12.13
CA GLY A 80 -4.45 1.09 -12.33
C GLY A 80 -3.60 1.27 -11.08
N ARG A 81 -2.69 0.34 -10.86
CA ARG A 81 -1.67 0.41 -9.82
C ARG A 81 -0.33 0.15 -10.46
N GLU A 82 0.47 1.17 -10.48
CA GLU A 82 1.85 1.07 -10.92
C GLU A 82 2.70 0.50 -9.77
N MET A 83 3.74 -0.22 -10.14
CA MET A 83 4.66 -0.88 -9.24
C MET A 83 6.03 -0.23 -9.32
N ASP A 84 6.77 -0.32 -8.22
CA ASP A 84 8.16 0.11 -8.13
C ASP A 84 9.02 -1.09 -7.73
N ASN A 85 10.18 -1.24 -8.35
CA ASN A 85 11.14 -2.30 -8.01
C ASN A 85 11.63 -2.20 -6.55
N HIS A 86 11.49 -1.04 -5.92
CA HIS A 86 11.90 -0.78 -4.53
C HIS A 86 10.74 -0.90 -3.51
N PHE A 87 9.68 -1.59 -3.85
CA PHE A 87 8.67 -1.99 -2.86
C PHE A 87 9.13 -3.25 -2.11
N GLU A 88 10.24 -3.14 -1.36
CA GLU A 88 10.98 -4.27 -0.80
C GLU A 88 10.10 -5.20 0.05
N VAL A 89 9.27 -4.65 0.94
CA VAL A 89 8.36 -5.46 1.79
C VAL A 89 7.33 -6.21 0.94
N MET A 90 6.80 -5.55 -0.09
CA MET A 90 5.85 -6.17 -1.00
C MET A 90 6.52 -7.31 -1.79
N TRP A 91 7.71 -7.08 -2.34
CA TRP A 91 8.42 -8.10 -3.10
C TRP A 91 8.97 -9.21 -2.21
N ASP A 92 9.32 -8.92 -0.95
CA ASP A 92 9.62 -9.96 0.02
C ASP A 92 8.43 -10.88 0.28
N THR A 93 7.22 -10.33 0.34
CA THR A 93 5.99 -11.13 0.41
C THR A 93 5.81 -11.99 -0.84
N PHE A 94 5.88 -11.37 -2.01
CA PHE A 94 5.52 -12.04 -3.26
C PHE A 94 6.60 -12.96 -3.84
N ARG A 95 7.80 -13.01 -3.27
CA ARG A 95 8.80 -14.04 -3.63
C ARG A 95 8.38 -15.44 -3.21
N ASP A 96 7.55 -15.56 -2.17
CA ASP A 96 7.12 -16.83 -1.60
C ASP A 96 5.66 -17.18 -1.96
N VAL A 97 4.93 -16.26 -2.59
CA VAL A 97 3.56 -16.47 -3.04
C VAL A 97 3.56 -17.00 -4.47
N PRO A 98 3.06 -18.21 -4.73
CA PRO A 98 3.01 -18.77 -6.09
C PRO A 98 2.12 -17.94 -7.02
N SER A 99 2.58 -17.72 -8.27
CA SER A 99 1.72 -17.21 -9.33
C SER A 99 0.60 -18.21 -9.64
N ILE A 100 -0.60 -17.71 -9.90
CA ILE A 100 -1.73 -18.55 -10.33
C ILE A 100 -1.62 -18.85 -11.83
N GLU A 101 -1.15 -17.89 -12.60
CA GLU A 101 -1.16 -17.95 -14.06
C GLU A 101 0.07 -18.65 -14.64
N THR A 102 1.19 -18.60 -13.94
CA THR A 102 2.44 -19.19 -14.38
C THR A 102 2.89 -20.27 -13.39
N PRO A 103 2.63 -21.55 -13.67
CA PRO A 103 2.99 -22.65 -12.77
C PRO A 103 4.49 -22.70 -12.47
N GLY A 104 4.83 -22.95 -11.21
CA GLY A 104 6.20 -23.18 -10.76
C GLY A 104 7.05 -21.93 -10.55
N VAL A 105 6.47 -20.73 -10.66
CA VAL A 105 7.14 -19.46 -10.35
C VAL A 105 6.38 -18.68 -9.29
N SER A 106 7.06 -17.78 -8.61
CA SER A 106 6.42 -16.84 -7.69
C SER A 106 5.80 -15.64 -8.43
N VAL A 107 4.95 -14.89 -7.73
CA VAL A 107 4.43 -13.62 -8.25
C VAL A 107 5.57 -12.64 -8.54
N LEU A 108 6.62 -12.62 -7.70
CA LEU A 108 7.80 -11.80 -7.95
C LEU A 108 8.55 -12.22 -9.21
N ASP A 109 8.74 -13.53 -9.43
CA ASP A 109 9.42 -14.03 -10.63
C ASP A 109 8.66 -13.64 -11.90
N GLU A 110 7.32 -13.84 -11.89
CA GLU A 110 6.46 -13.45 -13.02
C GLU A 110 6.58 -11.94 -13.30
N TYR A 111 6.51 -11.10 -12.28
CA TYR A 111 6.66 -9.65 -12.38
C TYR A 111 8.04 -9.26 -12.92
N TYR A 112 9.11 -9.82 -12.35
CA TYR A 112 10.49 -9.48 -12.71
C TYR A 112 10.77 -9.80 -14.18
N TRP A 113 10.44 -11.02 -14.62
CA TRP A 113 10.73 -11.45 -15.98
C TRP A 113 9.86 -10.73 -17.00
N LEU A 114 8.59 -10.48 -16.70
CA LEU A 114 7.72 -9.68 -17.55
C LEU A 114 8.34 -8.30 -17.81
N ASN A 115 8.66 -7.57 -16.76
CA ASN A 115 9.16 -6.20 -16.88
C ASN A 115 10.60 -6.13 -17.45
N LYS A 116 11.34 -7.24 -17.43
CA LYS A 116 12.65 -7.32 -18.07
C LYS A 116 12.56 -7.55 -19.58
N HIS A 117 11.62 -8.38 -20.01
CA HIS A 117 11.44 -8.74 -21.42
C HIS A 117 10.52 -7.79 -22.17
N ASP A 118 9.56 -7.22 -21.49
CA ASP A 118 8.62 -6.25 -22.04
C ASP A 118 8.55 -5.03 -21.11
N PRO A 119 9.61 -4.22 -21.08
CA PRO A 119 9.62 -3.02 -20.27
C PRO A 119 8.53 -2.05 -20.76
N ASN A 120 7.74 -1.55 -19.83
CA ASN A 120 6.73 -0.58 -20.17
C ASN A 120 7.38 0.75 -20.59
N TYR A 121 7.58 0.92 -21.88
CA TYR A 121 7.87 2.23 -22.44
C TYR A 121 6.56 2.95 -22.71
N SER A 122 6.11 3.66 -21.70
CA SER A 122 5.00 4.56 -21.91
C SER A 122 5.41 5.64 -22.91
N LEU A 123 4.69 5.74 -24.03
CA LEU A 123 4.80 6.87 -24.94
C LEU A 123 4.03 8.08 -24.39
N CYS A 124 3.94 8.18 -23.06
CA CYS A 124 3.28 9.30 -22.41
C CYS A 124 3.93 10.61 -22.77
N ARG A 125 3.09 11.60 -22.98
CA ARG A 125 3.50 12.99 -23.15
C ARG A 125 2.71 13.85 -22.17
N ALA A 126 3.33 14.90 -21.69
CA ALA A 126 2.63 15.90 -20.92
C ALA A 126 1.70 16.72 -21.81
N THR A 127 0.50 16.96 -21.33
CA THR A 127 -0.49 17.78 -22.06
C THR A 127 -0.92 18.97 -21.22
N VAL A 128 -1.27 20.04 -21.90
CA VAL A 128 -1.84 21.27 -21.32
C VAL A 128 -3.16 21.61 -22.03
N ARG A 129 -3.92 22.53 -21.52
CA ARG A 129 -5.12 23.10 -22.19
C ARG A 129 -6.05 22.04 -22.81
N CYS A 130 -6.39 21.01 -22.00
CA CYS A 130 -7.30 19.94 -22.41
C CYS A 130 -6.80 19.04 -23.55
N GLY A 131 -5.49 18.81 -23.65
CA GLY A 131 -4.93 17.79 -24.51
C GLY A 131 -3.92 18.29 -25.55
N GLU A 132 -3.61 19.58 -25.58
CA GLU A 132 -2.51 20.09 -26.38
C GLU A 132 -1.17 19.56 -25.87
N ASP A 133 -0.25 19.25 -26.77
CA ASP A 133 1.10 18.83 -26.38
C ASP A 133 1.81 19.97 -25.64
N ALA A 134 2.38 19.69 -24.51
CA ALA A 134 3.12 20.67 -23.71
C ALA A 134 4.53 20.95 -24.26
N HIS A 135 4.99 20.17 -25.24
CA HIS A 135 6.32 20.31 -25.87
C HIS A 135 7.48 20.38 -24.88
N THR A 136 7.42 19.52 -23.85
CA THR A 136 8.38 19.55 -22.74
C THR A 136 9.75 18.99 -23.09
N ASP A 137 9.88 18.27 -24.21
CA ASP A 137 11.10 17.58 -24.64
C ASP A 137 11.73 16.71 -23.54
N LYS A 138 10.91 16.20 -22.60
CA LYS A 138 11.31 15.44 -21.41
C LYS A 138 12.21 16.21 -20.43
N LYS A 139 12.24 17.53 -20.51
CA LYS A 139 13.04 18.39 -19.63
C LYS A 139 12.23 18.82 -18.42
N PHE A 140 12.86 18.99 -17.26
CA PHE A 140 12.22 19.50 -16.06
C PHE A 140 12.05 21.02 -16.05
N GLU A 141 12.93 21.72 -16.71
CA GLU A 141 12.95 23.21 -16.81
C GLU A 141 12.89 23.89 -15.44
N LEU A 142 13.59 23.31 -14.46
CA LEU A 142 13.73 23.91 -13.13
C LEU A 142 14.70 25.11 -13.22
N ASP A 143 14.22 26.28 -12.86
CA ASP A 143 15.11 27.41 -12.58
C ASP A 143 15.92 27.18 -11.29
N LYS A 144 16.94 28.01 -11.10
CA LYS A 144 17.86 27.86 -9.94
C LYS A 144 17.15 27.97 -8.60
N GLU A 145 16.19 28.86 -8.47
CA GLU A 145 15.45 29.08 -7.24
C GLU A 145 14.57 27.88 -6.91
N SER A 146 13.83 27.38 -7.89
CA SER A 146 13.00 26.16 -7.79
C SER A 146 13.83 24.93 -7.44
N ALA A 147 14.99 24.75 -8.07
CA ALA A 147 15.87 23.62 -7.77
C ALA A 147 16.45 23.70 -6.34
N MET A 148 16.80 24.89 -5.88
CA MET A 148 17.27 25.11 -4.50
C MET A 148 16.14 24.84 -3.48
N ALA A 149 14.93 25.32 -3.75
CA ALA A 149 13.78 25.11 -2.87
C ALA A 149 13.41 23.62 -2.74
N LEU A 150 13.42 22.86 -3.84
CA LEU A 150 13.24 21.40 -3.81
C LEU A 150 14.34 20.69 -3.01
N SER A 151 15.60 21.10 -3.20
CA SER A 151 16.72 20.54 -2.45
C SER A 151 16.59 20.82 -0.96
N GLN A 152 16.16 22.02 -0.60
CA GLN A 152 15.92 22.39 0.79
C GLN A 152 14.75 21.61 1.38
N LEU A 153 13.64 21.46 0.66
CA LEU A 153 12.52 20.63 1.08
C LEU A 153 12.98 19.18 1.38
N PHE A 154 13.79 18.61 0.51
CA PHE A 154 14.36 17.28 0.70
C PHE A 154 15.19 17.15 1.99
N LEU A 155 15.94 18.19 2.35
CA LEU A 155 16.82 18.21 3.54
C LEU A 155 16.12 18.65 4.83
N THR A 156 14.99 19.38 4.76
CA THR A 156 14.28 19.91 5.93
C THR A 156 13.75 18.77 6.81
N GLN A 157 13.81 18.93 8.12
CA GLN A 157 13.28 17.92 9.06
C GLN A 157 11.75 17.86 8.98
N GLU A 158 11.19 16.66 9.12
CA GLU A 158 9.74 16.43 9.00
C GLU A 158 8.92 17.29 9.96
N LYS A 159 9.37 17.42 11.22
CA LYS A 159 8.72 18.25 12.25
C LYS A 159 8.55 19.72 11.85
N ASP A 160 9.42 20.22 10.97
CA ASP A 160 9.39 21.62 10.52
C ASP A 160 8.45 21.81 9.31
N LEU A 161 7.81 20.74 8.84
CA LEU A 161 6.93 20.69 7.68
C LEU A 161 5.48 20.31 8.00
N GLU A 162 5.19 19.90 9.25
CA GLU A 162 3.89 19.30 9.63
C GLU A 162 2.68 20.15 9.25
N ASP A 163 2.76 21.46 9.46
CA ASP A 163 1.67 22.40 9.21
C ASP A 163 1.83 23.22 7.92
N LYS A 164 2.82 22.89 7.08
CA LYS A 164 3.13 23.66 5.87
C LYS A 164 2.51 23.03 4.61
N LYS A 165 2.04 23.90 3.74
CA LYS A 165 1.68 23.56 2.37
C LYS A 165 2.90 23.70 1.47
N ILE A 166 2.90 23.04 0.33
CA ILE A 166 3.98 23.20 -0.65
C ILE A 166 4.05 24.62 -1.20
N SER A 167 2.91 25.32 -1.29
CA SER A 167 2.87 26.74 -1.68
C SER A 167 3.54 27.69 -0.69
N ASP A 168 3.77 27.25 0.56
CA ASP A 168 4.43 28.08 1.57
C ASP A 168 5.97 27.98 1.49
N ILE A 169 6.46 27.05 0.68
CA ILE A 169 7.88 26.69 0.61
C ILE A 169 8.45 26.88 -0.79
N LEU A 170 7.68 26.53 -1.84
CA LEU A 170 8.13 26.58 -3.21
C LEU A 170 7.85 27.97 -3.84
N PRO A 171 8.78 28.51 -4.64
CA PRO A 171 8.63 29.84 -5.25
C PRO A 171 7.56 29.82 -6.35
N ASP A 172 7.05 30.99 -6.69
CA ASP A 172 6.01 31.13 -7.73
C ASP A 172 6.48 30.62 -9.11
N SER A 173 7.76 30.75 -9.41
CA SER A 173 8.34 30.23 -10.67
C SER A 173 8.22 28.71 -10.80
N PHE A 174 8.23 27.99 -9.67
CA PHE A 174 8.11 26.54 -9.65
C PHE A 174 6.85 26.01 -10.34
N TRP A 175 5.73 26.74 -10.20
CA TRP A 175 4.44 26.32 -10.73
C TRP A 175 4.33 26.36 -12.26
N SER A 176 5.32 26.96 -12.91
CA SER A 176 5.41 27.04 -14.37
C SER A 176 6.41 26.04 -14.95
N THR A 177 7.09 25.27 -14.11
CA THR A 177 8.08 24.30 -14.56
C THR A 177 7.43 23.01 -15.10
N ASN A 178 8.13 22.34 -16.02
CA ASN A 178 7.71 21.03 -16.48
C ASN A 178 7.80 19.98 -15.37
N PHE A 179 8.73 20.14 -14.41
CA PHE A 179 8.79 19.29 -13.23
C PHE A 179 7.45 19.28 -12.49
N TRP A 180 6.88 20.47 -12.21
CA TRP A 180 5.58 20.55 -11.56
C TRP A 180 4.47 19.91 -12.40
N LEU A 181 4.48 20.12 -13.70
CA LEU A 181 3.51 19.51 -14.62
C LEU A 181 3.53 17.97 -14.50
N TYR A 182 4.72 17.37 -14.52
CA TYR A 182 4.84 15.91 -14.32
C TYR A 182 4.43 15.48 -12.94
N TRP A 183 4.92 16.17 -11.90
CA TRP A 183 4.69 15.81 -10.51
C TRP A 183 3.22 15.83 -10.13
N GLN A 184 2.51 16.91 -10.47
CA GLN A 184 1.08 17.02 -10.19
C GLN A 184 0.26 15.97 -10.97
N THR A 185 0.68 15.62 -12.17
CA THR A 185 0.00 14.63 -13.00
C THR A 185 0.18 13.22 -12.45
N MET A 186 1.41 12.86 -12.09
CA MET A 186 1.73 11.51 -11.61
C MET A 186 1.15 11.26 -10.21
N PHE A 187 1.32 12.21 -9.30
CA PHE A 187 1.01 12.02 -7.89
C PHE A 187 -0.23 12.79 -7.39
N ALA A 188 -0.97 13.43 -8.29
CA ALA A 188 -2.17 14.20 -7.99
C ALA A 188 -1.97 15.33 -6.94
N PHE A 189 -0.74 15.89 -6.85
CA PHE A 189 -0.46 17.00 -5.95
C PHE A 189 -1.14 18.29 -6.40
N GLN A 190 -1.52 19.10 -5.43
CA GLN A 190 -2.05 20.43 -5.61
C GLN A 190 -1.22 21.43 -4.81
N ARG A 191 -1.23 22.72 -5.17
CA ARG A 191 -0.45 23.76 -4.46
C ARG A 191 -0.69 23.82 -2.96
N TRP A 192 -1.89 23.41 -2.53
CA TRP A 192 -2.28 23.33 -1.12
C TRP A 192 -1.95 21.99 -0.44
N SER A 193 -1.36 21.05 -1.15
CA SER A 193 -0.95 19.76 -0.57
C SER A 193 0.13 19.94 0.50
N SER A 194 0.22 18.98 1.41
CA SER A 194 1.18 18.99 2.51
C SER A 194 2.63 18.97 1.99
N ALA A 195 3.46 19.86 2.55
CA ALA A 195 4.89 19.89 2.28
C ALA A 195 5.60 18.64 2.82
N LEU A 196 5.16 18.13 3.98
CA LEU A 196 5.66 16.89 4.55
C LEU A 196 5.40 15.71 3.63
N GLU A 197 4.18 15.62 3.09
CA GLU A 197 3.82 14.57 2.14
C GLU A 197 4.67 14.65 0.88
N MET A 198 4.82 15.82 0.28
CA MET A 198 5.68 15.99 -0.89
C MET A 198 7.13 15.60 -0.61
N LYS A 199 7.69 15.97 0.55
CA LYS A 199 9.02 15.54 0.96
C LYS A 199 9.13 14.01 0.99
N ARG A 200 8.16 13.31 1.60
CA ARG A 200 8.15 11.85 1.68
C ARG A 200 8.10 11.20 0.29
N TYR A 201 7.29 11.76 -0.61
CA TYR A 201 7.25 11.31 -2.00
C TYR A 201 8.59 11.56 -2.72
N LEU A 202 9.18 12.73 -2.57
CA LEU A 202 10.51 13.03 -3.13
C LEU A 202 11.57 12.04 -2.63
N CYS A 203 11.63 11.81 -1.32
CA CYS A 203 12.57 10.86 -0.72
C CYS A 203 12.36 9.44 -1.24
N ARG A 204 11.12 9.05 -1.46
CA ARG A 204 10.76 7.71 -1.95
C ARG A 204 11.05 7.54 -3.43
N TYR A 205 10.89 8.60 -4.23
CA TYR A 205 10.94 8.54 -5.68
C TYR A 205 12.24 9.06 -6.30
N VAL A 206 13.15 9.61 -5.51
CA VAL A 206 14.36 10.31 -6.01
C VAL A 206 15.22 9.45 -6.95
N HIS A 207 15.30 8.13 -6.71
CA HIS A 207 16.05 7.21 -7.55
C HIS A 207 15.40 6.90 -8.91
N HIS A 208 14.18 7.36 -9.11
CA HIS A 208 13.42 7.22 -10.38
C HIS A 208 13.04 8.56 -10.99
N ILE A 209 13.61 9.66 -10.49
CA ILE A 209 13.21 11.01 -10.90
C ILE A 209 13.35 11.23 -12.41
N ASP A 210 14.37 10.65 -13.02
CA ASP A 210 14.62 10.75 -14.45
C ASP A 210 13.55 10.08 -15.31
N GLY A 211 12.82 9.12 -14.76
CA GLY A 211 11.70 8.44 -15.41
C GLY A 211 10.36 9.17 -15.27
N LEU A 212 10.33 10.32 -14.59
CA LEU A 212 9.10 11.08 -14.37
C LEU A 212 8.45 11.61 -15.67
N PRO A 213 9.22 12.09 -16.68
CA PRO A 213 8.64 12.64 -17.90
C PRO A 213 7.92 11.64 -18.81
N ASP A 214 8.28 10.37 -18.77
CA ASP A 214 7.73 9.33 -19.65
C ASP A 214 7.24 8.09 -18.93
N PHE A 215 7.19 8.14 -17.61
CA PHE A 215 6.81 7.02 -16.73
C PHE A 215 7.64 5.74 -16.93
N SER A 216 8.85 5.85 -17.48
CA SER A 216 9.73 4.69 -17.71
C SER A 216 10.16 3.99 -16.44
N ALA A 217 10.06 4.67 -15.28
CA ALA A 217 10.33 4.09 -13.98
C ALA A 217 9.20 3.17 -13.48
N LEU A 218 7.99 3.34 -13.98
CA LEU A 218 6.84 2.56 -13.54
C LEU A 218 6.84 1.16 -14.14
N ARG A 219 6.33 0.23 -13.37
CA ARG A 219 6.20 -1.18 -13.75
C ARG A 219 4.78 -1.65 -13.53
N PHE A 220 4.42 -2.71 -14.21
CA PHE A 220 3.08 -3.27 -14.17
C PHE A 220 3.12 -4.76 -13.94
N THR A 221 2.06 -5.29 -13.37
CA THR A 221 1.81 -6.73 -13.30
C THR A 221 1.24 -7.22 -14.64
N LYS A 222 1.31 -8.53 -14.88
CA LYS A 222 0.84 -9.16 -16.12
C LYS A 222 -0.65 -8.92 -16.39
N TYR A 223 -1.43 -8.98 -15.33
CA TYR A 223 -2.87 -8.68 -15.33
C TYR A 223 -3.16 -7.52 -14.38
N ASN A 224 -4.42 -7.26 -14.09
CA ASN A 224 -4.78 -6.31 -13.06
C ASN A 224 -4.25 -6.76 -11.68
N GLN A 225 -4.15 -5.84 -10.74
CA GLN A 225 -3.58 -6.09 -9.41
C GLN A 225 -4.33 -7.15 -8.61
N TYR A 226 -5.64 -7.33 -8.84
CA TYR A 226 -6.40 -8.37 -8.16
C TYR A 226 -5.95 -9.77 -8.60
N ASP A 227 -5.96 -10.03 -9.91
CA ASP A 227 -5.60 -11.34 -10.45
C ASP A 227 -4.11 -11.67 -10.27
N SER A 228 -3.23 -10.65 -10.38
CA SER A 228 -1.78 -10.85 -10.29
C SER A 228 -1.22 -10.88 -8.87
N MET A 229 -1.90 -10.29 -7.90
CA MET A 229 -1.35 -10.11 -6.54
C MET A 229 -2.32 -10.55 -5.45
N ILE A 230 -3.55 -10.01 -5.43
CA ILE A 230 -4.49 -10.26 -4.34
C ILE A 230 -4.95 -11.71 -4.34
N LEU A 231 -5.42 -12.20 -5.47
CA LEU A 231 -5.91 -13.56 -5.57
C LEU A 231 -4.83 -14.62 -5.27
N PRO A 232 -3.58 -14.50 -5.78
CA PRO A 232 -2.49 -15.38 -5.36
C PRO A 232 -2.23 -15.37 -3.85
N LEU A 233 -2.24 -14.19 -3.22
CA LEU A 233 -2.02 -14.07 -1.78
C LEU A 233 -3.18 -14.67 -0.97
N VAL A 234 -4.42 -14.45 -1.39
CA VAL A 234 -5.60 -15.11 -0.80
C VAL A 234 -5.47 -16.63 -0.91
N LYS A 235 -5.11 -17.16 -2.08
CA LYS A 235 -4.90 -18.59 -2.29
C LYS A 235 -3.79 -19.17 -1.42
N TYR A 236 -2.69 -18.42 -1.27
CA TYR A 236 -1.62 -18.81 -0.36
C TYR A 236 -2.12 -18.93 1.08
N LEU A 237 -2.86 -17.93 1.57
CA LEU A 237 -3.41 -17.93 2.93
C LEU A 237 -4.43 -19.04 3.15
N GLU A 238 -5.35 -19.28 2.18
CA GLU A 238 -6.29 -20.38 2.23
C GLU A 238 -5.58 -21.75 2.30
N ALA A 239 -4.51 -21.93 1.52
CA ALA A 239 -3.70 -23.15 1.54
C ALA A 239 -3.01 -23.40 2.89
N HIS A 240 -2.81 -22.33 3.67
CA HIS A 240 -2.28 -22.41 5.03
C HIS A 240 -3.37 -22.43 6.12
N ASN A 241 -4.64 -22.66 5.74
CA ASN A 241 -5.81 -22.71 6.63
C ASN A 241 -6.12 -21.38 7.35
N VAL A 242 -5.70 -20.25 6.81
CA VAL A 242 -6.11 -18.94 7.32
C VAL A 242 -7.59 -18.71 7.01
N ARG A 243 -8.34 -18.20 7.98
CA ARG A 243 -9.78 -17.96 7.83
C ARG A 243 -10.04 -16.54 7.33
N ILE A 244 -10.68 -16.44 6.16
CA ILE A 244 -11.16 -15.15 5.63
C ILE A 244 -12.68 -15.15 5.77
N GLU A 245 -13.19 -14.28 6.61
CA GLU A 245 -14.61 -14.16 6.91
C GLU A 245 -15.18 -12.90 6.25
N TYR A 246 -16.06 -13.09 5.28
CA TYR A 246 -16.72 -12.02 4.53
C TYR A 246 -18.03 -11.59 5.17
N GLY A 247 -18.51 -10.39 4.82
CA GLY A 247 -19.73 -9.81 5.38
C GLY A 247 -19.60 -9.35 6.84
N MET A 248 -18.36 -9.23 7.34
CA MET A 248 -18.04 -8.85 8.71
C MET A 248 -17.80 -7.34 8.81
N ASP A 249 -18.85 -6.55 8.98
CA ASP A 249 -18.74 -5.10 9.13
C ASP A 249 -18.35 -4.73 10.56
N VAL A 250 -17.03 -4.76 10.85
CA VAL A 250 -16.50 -4.42 12.18
C VAL A 250 -16.77 -2.95 12.47
N LYS A 251 -17.42 -2.70 13.60
CA LYS A 251 -17.82 -1.35 14.05
C LYS A 251 -16.88 -0.81 15.11
N ASN A 252 -16.39 -1.65 15.98
CA ASN A 252 -15.55 -1.23 17.08
C ASN A 252 -14.62 -2.36 17.59
N VAL A 253 -13.53 -1.97 18.20
CA VAL A 253 -12.69 -2.82 19.04
C VAL A 253 -12.70 -2.21 20.44
N ILE A 254 -13.25 -2.94 21.39
CA ILE A 254 -13.29 -2.51 22.79
C ILE A 254 -11.91 -2.74 23.40
N ILE A 255 -11.30 -1.66 23.84
CA ILE A 255 -9.95 -1.67 24.42
C ILE A 255 -10.03 -1.27 25.89
N GLU A 256 -9.42 -2.07 26.75
CA GLU A 256 -9.23 -1.77 28.17
C GLU A 256 -7.78 -1.33 28.40
N THR A 257 -7.59 -0.28 29.20
CA THR A 257 -6.26 0.16 29.60
C THR A 257 -5.98 -0.33 31.02
N VAL A 258 -4.96 -1.17 31.18
CA VAL A 258 -4.52 -1.71 32.46
C VAL A 258 -3.07 -1.28 32.71
N GLY A 259 -2.88 -0.28 33.54
CA GLY A 259 -1.58 0.41 33.66
C GLY A 259 -1.17 1.04 32.33
N ASP A 260 0.00 0.71 31.82
CA ASP A 260 0.51 1.20 30.54
C ASP A 260 0.14 0.30 29.34
N LYS A 261 -0.59 -0.80 29.58
CA LYS A 261 -0.98 -1.74 28.53
C LYS A 261 -2.38 -1.44 28.00
N LYS A 262 -2.53 -1.50 26.69
CA LYS A 262 -3.82 -1.50 25.99
C LYS A 262 -4.14 -2.93 25.57
N ILE A 263 -5.25 -3.47 26.09
CA ILE A 263 -5.69 -4.84 25.84
C ILE A 263 -7.02 -4.78 25.08
N ALA A 264 -7.06 -5.37 23.90
CA ALA A 264 -8.32 -5.57 23.18
C ALA A 264 -9.15 -6.66 23.87
N LYS A 265 -10.40 -6.34 24.18
CA LYS A 265 -11.32 -7.25 24.92
C LYS A 265 -12.37 -7.84 24.03
N GLN A 266 -12.83 -7.08 23.03
CA GLN A 266 -13.95 -7.51 22.21
C GLN A 266 -13.92 -6.81 20.85
N ILE A 267 -14.31 -7.54 19.82
CA ILE A 267 -14.57 -6.99 18.49
C ILE A 267 -16.09 -6.95 18.28
N VAL A 268 -16.64 -5.76 18.01
CA VAL A 268 -18.06 -5.57 17.71
C VAL A 268 -18.23 -5.44 16.21
N TYR A 269 -19.10 -6.24 15.62
CA TYR A 269 -19.36 -6.25 14.19
C TYR A 269 -20.84 -6.46 13.86
N VAL A 270 -21.22 -6.08 12.64
CA VAL A 270 -22.55 -6.37 12.09
C VAL A 270 -22.40 -7.40 10.98
N LYS A 271 -23.18 -8.48 11.05
CA LYS A 271 -23.32 -9.51 10.02
C LYS A 271 -24.79 -9.81 9.80
N ASP A 272 -25.23 -9.84 8.56
CA ASP A 272 -26.64 -10.05 8.19
C ASP A 272 -27.62 -9.12 8.93
N GLY A 273 -27.18 -7.86 9.12
CA GLY A 273 -27.99 -6.82 9.78
C GLY A 273 -28.08 -6.97 11.30
N LYS A 274 -27.37 -7.93 11.91
CA LYS A 274 -27.36 -8.16 13.36
C LYS A 274 -25.99 -7.82 13.94
N GLU A 275 -26.01 -7.08 15.03
CA GLU A 275 -24.81 -6.82 15.82
C GLU A 275 -24.41 -8.08 16.60
N GLN A 276 -23.13 -8.40 16.54
CA GLN A 276 -22.52 -9.56 17.17
C GLN A 276 -21.14 -9.17 17.72
N THR A 277 -20.59 -10.03 18.57
CA THR A 277 -19.28 -9.78 19.20
C THR A 277 -18.40 -11.01 19.15
N ILE A 278 -17.09 -10.76 19.13
CA ILE A 278 -16.04 -11.76 19.35
C ILE A 278 -15.34 -11.36 20.64
N ASP A 279 -15.42 -12.20 21.66
CA ASP A 279 -14.68 -12.01 22.91
C ASP A 279 -13.22 -12.43 22.70
N LEU A 280 -12.30 -11.62 23.20
CA LEU A 280 -10.85 -11.81 23.04
C LEU A 280 -10.22 -12.17 24.38
N VAL A 281 -9.20 -13.00 24.34
CA VAL A 281 -8.33 -13.27 25.48
C VAL A 281 -7.13 -12.31 25.50
N GLU A 282 -6.46 -12.19 26.65
CA GLU A 282 -5.43 -11.16 26.87
C GLU A 282 -4.27 -11.24 25.85
N ASP A 283 -3.96 -12.43 25.38
CA ASP A 283 -2.85 -12.68 24.46
C ASP A 283 -3.25 -12.62 22.97
N ASP A 284 -4.51 -12.40 22.65
CA ASP A 284 -4.98 -12.28 21.28
C ASP A 284 -4.45 -10.98 20.63
N LEU A 285 -4.14 -11.08 19.35
CA LEU A 285 -3.63 -9.97 18.56
C LEU A 285 -4.76 -9.37 17.71
N VAL A 286 -4.89 -8.04 17.74
CA VAL A 286 -5.83 -7.32 16.88
C VAL A 286 -5.07 -6.32 16.02
N SER A 287 -5.22 -6.43 14.71
CA SER A 287 -4.65 -5.51 13.73
C SER A 287 -5.77 -4.85 12.93
N VAL A 288 -5.73 -3.51 12.84
CA VAL A 288 -6.70 -2.74 12.07
C VAL A 288 -6.01 -2.09 10.90
N SER A 289 -6.22 -2.61 9.68
CA SER A 289 -5.54 -2.12 8.48
C SER A 289 -6.14 -0.82 7.92
N TYR A 290 -7.32 -0.42 8.38
CA TYR A 290 -8.14 0.66 7.80
C TYR A 290 -8.25 1.93 8.65
N THR A 291 -7.51 2.05 9.74
CA THR A 291 -7.60 3.16 10.71
C THR A 291 -7.41 4.52 10.05
N HIS A 292 -6.55 4.60 9.07
CA HIS A 292 -6.16 5.82 8.38
C HIS A 292 -7.28 6.41 7.50
N LEU A 293 -8.05 5.57 6.80
CA LEU A 293 -9.12 6.04 5.91
C LEU A 293 -10.40 6.42 6.65
N ARG A 294 -10.67 5.81 7.81
CA ARG A 294 -11.82 6.20 8.65
C ARG A 294 -11.65 7.56 9.31
N ALA A 295 -10.43 8.01 9.54
CA ALA A 295 -10.18 9.34 10.09
C ALA A 295 -10.64 10.47 9.14
N HIS A 296 -10.70 10.22 7.84
CA HIS A 296 -11.20 11.18 6.86
C HIS A 296 -12.72 11.13 6.67
N GLU A 297 -13.36 10.00 6.90
CA GLU A 297 -14.83 9.85 6.79
C GLU A 297 -15.59 10.48 7.96
N THR A 298 -14.93 10.70 9.10
CA THR A 298 -15.56 11.34 10.28
C THR A 298 -15.54 12.87 10.25
N LEU A 299 -14.96 13.47 9.21
CA LEU A 299 -14.89 14.92 9.02
C LEU A 299 -15.81 15.44 7.89
N SER A 300 -16.69 14.59 7.35
CA SER A 300 -17.71 14.97 6.36
C SER A 300 -19.10 15.03 6.96
#